data_86d8c6117c1b7bbe6de03ba7059a1964
#
_entry.id   86d8c6117c1b7bbe6de03ba7059a1964
#
_cell.length_a   1.000
_cell.length_b   1.000
_cell.length_c   1.000
_cell.angle_alpha   90.00
_cell.angle_beta   90.00
_cell.angle_gamma   90.00
#
_symmetry.space_group_name_H-M   'P 1'
#
loop_
_entity.id
_entity.type
_entity.pdbx_description
1 polymer ?
#
loop_
_entity_poly.entity_id
_entity_poly.type
_entity_poly.pdbx_seq_one_letter_code
_entity_poly.pdbx_strand_id
1 'polypeptide(L)'
;MTITSGRVREIFKGLENGDGAAFFEHVADNVDWTVMGTHPLAGHYPSKRAFVDATFSKLGKVLPKGAQLRVTNEIVAGDTAVVELVSDATALNGMCFDNHYCWVTRFDRGVIVEVRAYLDSAMVTELFHQNPIA
;
A
#
# COMPACT_ATOMS: atom_id res chain seq x y z
N MET A 1 19.23 -6.05 13.00
CA MET A 1 19.78 -5.20 11.95
C MET A 1 18.85 -4.01 11.72
N THR A 2 19.41 -2.83 11.51
CA THR A 2 18.63 -1.60 11.38
C THR A 2 18.36 -1.30 9.90
N ILE A 3 17.11 -0.98 9.57
CA ILE A 3 16.80 -0.48 8.23
C ILE A 3 17.14 1.02 8.16
N THR A 4 17.50 1.53 6.99
CA THR A 4 17.82 2.94 6.80
C THR A 4 16.75 3.65 5.97
N SER A 5 16.62 4.97 6.16
CA SER A 5 15.70 5.79 5.35
C SER A 5 15.98 5.65 3.85
N GLY A 6 17.26 5.67 3.47
CA GLY A 6 17.65 5.50 2.07
C GLY A 6 17.19 4.18 1.50
N ARG A 7 17.31 3.09 2.26
CA ARG A 7 16.88 1.77 1.83
C ARG A 7 15.36 1.69 1.71
N VAL A 8 14.64 2.30 2.66
CA VAL A 8 13.17 2.37 2.59
C VAL A 8 12.73 3.08 1.31
N ARG A 9 13.35 4.22 0.99
CA ARG A 9 13.03 4.96 -0.22
C ARG A 9 13.31 4.16 -1.48
N GLU A 10 14.41 3.42 -1.54
CA GLU A 10 14.72 2.55 -2.67
C GLU A 10 13.64 1.49 -2.88
N ILE A 11 13.25 0.82 -1.80
CA ILE A 11 12.26 -0.26 -1.85
C ILE A 11 10.90 0.28 -2.34
N PHE A 12 10.50 1.45 -1.86
CA PHE A 12 9.19 2.03 -2.17
C PHE A 12 9.12 2.70 -3.55
N LYS A 13 10.24 2.88 -4.23
CA LYS A 13 10.23 3.49 -5.58
C LYS A 13 9.37 2.74 -6.59
N GLY A 14 9.26 1.43 -6.45
CA GLY A 14 8.39 0.64 -7.32
C GLY A 14 6.94 1.10 -7.26
N LEU A 15 6.45 1.44 -6.06
CA LEU A 15 5.09 1.94 -5.90
C LEU A 15 4.91 3.30 -6.56
N GLU A 16 5.91 4.17 -6.49
CA GLU A 16 5.85 5.50 -7.11
C GLU A 16 5.82 5.41 -8.63
N ASN A 17 6.56 4.45 -9.17
CA ASN A 17 6.73 4.30 -10.62
C ASN A 17 5.66 3.43 -11.27
N GLY A 18 4.70 2.92 -10.51
CA GLY A 18 3.69 2.01 -11.02
C GLY A 18 4.21 0.59 -11.24
N ASP A 19 5.38 0.26 -10.71
CA ASP A 19 5.97 -1.08 -10.77
C ASP A 19 5.78 -1.79 -9.43
N GLY A 20 4.55 -2.19 -9.16
CA GLY A 20 4.22 -2.88 -7.92
C GLY A 20 5.01 -4.18 -7.76
N ALA A 21 5.29 -4.89 -8.84
CA ALA A 21 6.05 -6.14 -8.80
C ALA A 21 7.45 -5.90 -8.19
N ALA A 22 8.11 -4.83 -8.57
CA ALA A 22 9.43 -4.49 -8.02
C ALA A 22 9.37 -4.24 -6.52
N PHE A 23 8.33 -3.53 -6.04
CA PHE A 23 8.14 -3.32 -4.61
C PHE A 23 7.90 -4.64 -3.89
N PHE A 24 6.99 -5.47 -4.40
CA PHE A 24 6.61 -6.71 -3.72
C PHE A 24 7.71 -7.78 -3.71
N GLU A 25 8.76 -7.63 -4.51
CA GLU A 25 9.96 -8.47 -4.38
C GLU A 25 10.62 -8.31 -3.00
N HIS A 26 10.42 -7.16 -2.35
CA HIS A 26 10.96 -6.86 -1.02
C HIS A 26 10.00 -7.20 0.11
N VAL A 27 8.89 -7.87 -0.20
CA VAL A 27 7.87 -8.27 0.77
C VAL A 27 7.89 -9.79 0.88
N ALA A 28 7.90 -10.31 2.11
CA ALA A 28 7.88 -11.76 2.35
C ALA A 28 6.59 -12.38 1.83
N ASP A 29 6.68 -13.61 1.31
CA ASP A 29 5.49 -14.33 0.83
C ASP A 29 4.46 -14.55 1.93
N ASN A 30 4.93 -14.76 3.17
CA ASN A 30 4.08 -14.95 4.35
C ASN A 30 3.93 -13.69 5.18
N VAL A 31 3.98 -12.52 4.55
CA VAL A 31 3.81 -11.25 5.24
C VAL A 31 2.51 -11.22 6.03
N ASP A 32 2.56 -10.61 7.22
CA ASP A 32 1.37 -10.36 8.02
C ASP A 32 0.92 -8.92 7.74
N TRP A 33 -0.09 -8.76 6.90
CA TRP A 33 -0.54 -7.45 6.43
C TRP A 33 -1.95 -7.18 6.91
N THR A 34 -2.12 -6.12 7.70
CA THR A 34 -3.44 -5.67 8.14
C THR A 34 -3.75 -4.31 7.52
N VAL A 35 -4.88 -4.21 6.85
CA VAL A 35 -5.41 -2.94 6.37
C VAL A 35 -6.49 -2.51 7.34
N MET A 36 -6.25 -1.40 8.02
CA MET A 36 -7.12 -0.89 9.06
C MET A 36 -8.33 -0.18 8.48
N GLY A 37 -9.41 -0.13 9.24
CA GLY A 37 -10.62 0.60 8.89
C GLY A 37 -11.80 -0.30 8.64
N THR A 38 -12.87 0.29 8.10
CA THR A 38 -14.15 -0.39 7.83
C THR A 38 -14.56 -0.25 6.37
N HIS A 39 -13.60 -0.07 5.47
CA HIS A 39 -13.81 0.08 4.03
C HIS A 39 -13.68 -1.27 3.32
N PRO A 40 -13.99 -1.34 2.00
CA PRO A 40 -13.99 -2.62 1.26
C PRO A 40 -12.65 -3.33 1.17
N LEU A 41 -11.53 -2.64 1.39
CA LEU A 41 -10.20 -3.24 1.33
C LEU A 41 -9.65 -3.59 2.73
N ALA A 42 -10.39 -3.28 3.79
CA ALA A 42 -9.94 -3.55 5.16
C ALA A 42 -9.93 -5.05 5.45
N GLY A 43 -8.98 -5.48 6.28
CA GLY A 43 -8.90 -6.86 6.71
C GLY A 43 -7.49 -7.28 7.06
N HIS A 44 -7.37 -8.51 7.53
CA HIS A 44 -6.08 -9.15 7.81
C HIS A 44 -5.75 -10.12 6.69
N TYR A 45 -4.58 -9.97 6.11
CA TYR A 45 -4.11 -10.78 4.98
C TYR A 45 -2.85 -11.52 5.40
N PRO A 46 -2.89 -12.86 5.51
CA PRO A 46 -1.77 -13.63 6.04
C PRO A 46 -0.68 -13.97 5.01
N SER A 47 -0.78 -13.42 3.79
CA SER A 47 0.23 -13.64 2.76
C SER A 47 0.25 -12.46 1.79
N LYS A 48 1.37 -12.32 1.09
CA LYS A 48 1.52 -11.32 0.03
C LYS A 48 0.46 -11.49 -1.05
N ARG A 49 0.23 -12.72 -1.48
CA ARG A 49 -0.75 -13.01 -2.53
C ARG A 49 -2.17 -12.64 -2.11
N ALA A 50 -2.56 -13.01 -0.87
CA ALA A 50 -3.88 -12.66 -0.36
C ALA A 50 -4.07 -11.14 -0.32
N PHE A 51 -3.05 -10.40 0.10
CA PHE A 51 -3.11 -8.95 0.14
C PHE A 51 -3.24 -8.34 -1.26
N VAL A 52 -2.38 -8.74 -2.19
CA VAL A 52 -2.38 -8.18 -3.56
C VAL A 52 -3.71 -8.48 -4.26
N ASP A 53 -4.20 -9.71 -4.16
CA ASP A 53 -5.47 -10.11 -4.80
C ASP A 53 -6.66 -9.33 -4.25
N ALA A 54 -6.67 -9.06 -2.95
CA ALA A 54 -7.79 -8.38 -2.30
C ALA A 54 -7.73 -6.85 -2.42
N THR A 55 -6.57 -6.27 -2.70
CA THR A 55 -6.39 -4.82 -2.69
C THR A 55 -5.91 -4.27 -4.03
N PHE A 56 -4.64 -4.45 -4.37
CA PHE A 56 -4.06 -3.86 -5.59
C PHE A 56 -4.77 -4.35 -6.85
N SER A 57 -5.17 -5.62 -6.90
CA SER A 57 -5.91 -6.14 -8.05
C SER A 57 -7.26 -5.47 -8.20
N LYS A 58 -7.96 -5.22 -7.09
CA LYS A 58 -9.25 -4.52 -7.13
C LYS A 58 -9.08 -3.05 -7.49
N LEU A 59 -8.07 -2.39 -6.94
CA LEU A 59 -7.78 -1.00 -7.27
C LEU A 59 -7.45 -0.86 -8.76
N GLY A 60 -6.74 -1.81 -9.34
CA GLY A 60 -6.41 -1.81 -10.76
C GLY A 60 -7.63 -1.86 -11.67
N LYS A 61 -8.78 -2.33 -11.18
CA LYS A 61 -10.02 -2.37 -11.96
C LYS A 61 -10.73 -1.02 -12.01
N VAL A 62 -10.48 -0.14 -11.05
CA VAL A 62 -11.16 1.16 -10.96
C VAL A 62 -10.22 2.34 -11.15
N LEU A 63 -8.91 2.13 -11.10
CA LEU A 63 -7.89 3.14 -11.38
C LEU A 63 -7.16 2.73 -12.66
N PRO A 64 -7.35 3.45 -13.79
CA PRO A 64 -6.79 3.05 -15.09
C PRO A 64 -5.28 2.86 -15.11
N LYS A 65 -4.55 3.62 -14.28
CA LYS A 65 -3.09 3.52 -14.18
C LYS A 65 -2.64 2.68 -12.98
N GLY A 66 -3.57 1.99 -12.32
CA GLY A 66 -3.31 1.23 -11.12
C GLY A 66 -3.04 2.11 -9.90
N ALA A 67 -2.69 1.47 -8.79
CA ALA A 67 -2.35 2.17 -7.57
C ALA A 67 -0.90 2.61 -7.61
N GLN A 68 -0.67 3.93 -7.63
CA GLN A 68 0.65 4.53 -7.56
C GLN A 68 0.74 5.33 -6.28
N LEU A 69 1.70 4.99 -5.42
CA LEU A 69 1.85 5.57 -4.11
C LEU A 69 3.22 6.25 -4.00
N ARG A 70 3.20 7.53 -3.66
CA ARG A 70 4.42 8.33 -3.51
C ARG A 70 4.73 8.54 -2.04
N VAL A 71 5.96 8.25 -1.63
CA VAL A 71 6.41 8.45 -0.25
C VAL A 71 6.59 9.95 0.01
N THR A 72 5.95 10.44 1.07
CA THR A 72 6.09 11.83 1.51
C THR A 72 6.99 11.95 2.73
N ASN A 73 7.07 10.92 3.55
CA ASN A 73 7.91 10.92 4.74
C ASN A 73 8.17 9.50 5.20
N GLU A 74 9.32 9.27 5.85
CA GLU A 74 9.62 8.01 6.50
C GLU A 74 10.30 8.25 7.85
N ILE A 75 9.93 7.44 8.84
CA ILE A 75 10.50 7.48 10.19
C ILE A 75 10.99 6.08 10.48
N VAL A 76 12.26 5.94 10.81
CA VAL A 76 12.90 4.64 11.02
C VAL A 76 13.32 4.49 12.49
N ALA A 77 12.97 3.36 13.07
CA ALA A 77 13.36 2.98 14.44
C ALA A 77 13.70 1.50 14.45
N GLY A 78 14.99 1.19 14.50
CA GLY A 78 15.46 -0.21 14.46
C GLY A 78 15.10 -0.89 13.15
N ASP A 79 14.31 -1.95 13.21
CA ASP A 79 13.82 -2.68 12.05
C ASP A 79 12.42 -2.26 11.63
N THR A 80 11.89 -1.20 12.23
CA THR A 80 10.57 -0.68 11.92
C THR A 80 10.69 0.63 11.14
N ALA A 81 9.90 0.75 10.07
CA ALA A 81 9.79 1.99 9.30
C ALA A 81 8.32 2.39 9.21
N VAL A 82 8.03 3.62 9.62
CA VAL A 82 6.73 4.24 9.42
C VAL A 82 6.82 5.06 8.15
N VAL A 83 6.02 4.70 7.15
CA VAL A 83 6.09 5.32 5.82
C VAL A 83 4.77 6.01 5.53
N GLU A 84 4.83 7.30 5.30
CA GLU A 84 3.67 8.09 4.89
C GLU A 84 3.67 8.23 3.37
N LEU A 85 2.52 7.97 2.75
CA LEU A 85 2.39 7.96 1.30
C LEU A 85 1.11 8.69 0.88
N VAL A 86 1.09 9.10 -0.36
CA VAL A 86 -0.12 9.66 -1.00
C VAL A 86 -0.33 8.99 -2.35
N SER A 87 -1.59 8.86 -2.75
CA SER A 87 -1.93 8.47 -4.12
C SER A 87 -2.38 9.72 -4.89
N ASP A 88 -2.00 9.78 -6.17
CA ASP A 88 -2.43 10.85 -7.09
C ASP A 88 -3.08 10.16 -8.28
N ALA A 89 -4.28 9.63 -8.09
CA ALA A 89 -4.95 8.82 -9.12
C ALA A 89 -6.30 9.42 -9.47
N THR A 90 -6.78 9.08 -10.68
CA THR A 90 -8.11 9.43 -11.14
C THR A 90 -8.83 8.13 -11.47
N ALA A 91 -10.02 7.95 -10.89
CA ALA A 91 -10.82 6.77 -11.11
C ALA A 91 -11.49 6.77 -12.48
N LEU A 92 -12.07 5.62 -12.87
CA LEU A 92 -12.74 5.46 -14.15
C LEU A 92 -13.84 6.50 -14.38
N ASN A 93 -14.57 6.89 -13.32
CA ASN A 93 -15.64 7.88 -13.41
C ASN A 93 -15.16 9.32 -13.26
N GLY A 94 -13.84 9.55 -13.17
CA GLY A 94 -13.27 10.88 -13.00
C GLY A 94 -13.07 11.32 -11.57
N MET A 95 -13.45 10.51 -10.58
CA MET A 95 -13.22 10.82 -9.16
C MET A 95 -11.73 10.96 -8.89
N CYS A 96 -11.35 12.03 -8.19
CA CYS A 96 -9.98 12.22 -7.74
C CYS A 96 -9.74 11.31 -6.53
N PHE A 97 -8.75 10.40 -6.66
CA PHE A 97 -8.37 9.49 -5.59
C PHE A 97 -6.99 9.89 -5.07
N ASP A 98 -6.96 10.88 -4.20
CA ASP A 98 -5.76 11.44 -3.59
C ASP A 98 -5.66 11.02 -2.12
N ASN A 99 -5.71 9.75 -1.86
CA ASN A 99 -5.70 9.19 -0.52
C ASN A 99 -4.36 9.39 0.18
N HIS A 100 -4.42 9.46 1.50
CA HIS A 100 -3.24 9.57 2.37
C HIS A 100 -3.10 8.30 3.18
N TYR A 101 -1.86 7.78 3.25
CA TYR A 101 -1.56 6.49 3.89
C TYR A 101 -0.48 6.64 4.94
N CYS A 102 -0.58 5.81 5.97
CA CYS A 102 0.48 5.61 6.95
C CYS A 102 0.68 4.11 7.11
N TRP A 103 1.81 3.60 6.67
CA TRP A 103 2.14 2.17 6.76
C TRP A 103 3.21 1.97 7.81
N VAL A 104 2.90 1.20 8.85
CA VAL A 104 3.88 0.79 9.86
C VAL A 104 4.44 -0.55 9.42
N THR A 105 5.69 -0.56 8.98
CA THR A 105 6.32 -1.74 8.40
C THR A 105 7.42 -2.26 9.30
N ARG A 106 7.53 -3.58 9.42
CA ARG A 106 8.63 -4.22 10.12
C ARG A 106 9.43 -5.06 9.13
N PHE A 107 10.74 -4.92 9.21
CA PHE A 107 11.68 -5.63 8.35
C PHE A 107 12.39 -6.74 9.11
N ASP A 108 12.67 -7.83 8.43
CA ASP A 108 13.55 -8.89 8.90
C ASP A 108 14.49 -9.23 7.76
N ARG A 109 15.80 -9.06 7.99
CA ARG A 109 16.84 -9.33 6.99
C ARG A 109 16.60 -8.58 5.68
N GLY A 110 16.13 -7.35 5.76
CA GLY A 110 15.90 -6.49 4.60
C GLY A 110 14.59 -6.74 3.87
N VAL A 111 13.73 -7.60 4.38
CA VAL A 111 12.45 -7.96 3.77
C VAL A 111 11.31 -7.53 4.69
N ILE A 112 10.25 -6.97 4.11
CA ILE A 112 9.06 -6.56 4.87
C ILE A 112 8.29 -7.82 5.29
N VAL A 113 8.12 -8.01 6.60
CA VAL A 113 7.45 -9.19 7.16
C VAL A 113 6.12 -8.87 7.84
N GLU A 114 5.90 -7.60 8.17
CA GLU A 114 4.66 -7.17 8.80
C GLU A 114 4.33 -5.74 8.38
N VAL A 115 3.05 -5.48 8.09
CA VAL A 115 2.56 -4.14 7.76
C VAL A 115 1.23 -3.90 8.47
N ARG A 116 1.09 -2.74 9.08
CA ARG A 116 -0.19 -2.19 9.50
C ARG A 116 -0.43 -0.94 8.67
N ALA A 117 -1.44 -0.98 7.82
CA ALA A 117 -1.72 0.08 6.86
C ALA A 117 -2.94 0.88 7.28
N TYR A 118 -2.75 2.17 7.49
CA TYR A 118 -3.80 3.13 7.84
C TYR A 118 -4.01 4.06 6.65
N LEU A 119 -5.25 4.46 6.41
CA LEU A 119 -5.58 5.31 5.26
C LEU A 119 -6.93 6.00 5.49
N ASP A 120 -7.33 6.86 4.57
CA ASP A 120 -8.65 7.47 4.61
C ASP A 120 -9.68 6.45 4.13
N SER A 121 -10.37 5.83 5.09
CA SER A 121 -11.36 4.78 4.84
C SER A 121 -12.58 5.30 4.07
N ALA A 122 -13.01 6.52 4.35
CA ALA A 122 -14.17 7.11 3.69
C ALA A 122 -13.92 7.27 2.19
N MET A 123 -12.71 7.68 1.82
CA MET A 123 -12.35 7.85 0.42
C MET A 123 -12.33 6.51 -0.33
N VAL A 124 -11.82 5.45 0.28
CA VAL A 124 -11.83 4.12 -0.33
C VAL A 124 -13.26 3.63 -0.53
N THR A 125 -14.11 3.80 0.48
CA THR A 125 -15.53 3.42 0.39
C THR A 125 -16.20 4.15 -0.76
N GLU A 126 -15.98 5.47 -0.87
CA GLU A 126 -16.57 6.28 -1.93
C GLU A 126 -16.04 5.88 -3.32
N LEU A 127 -14.75 5.53 -3.42
CA LEU A 127 -14.17 5.07 -4.68
C LEU A 127 -14.94 3.88 -5.24
N PHE A 128 -15.17 2.85 -4.41
CA PHE A 128 -15.88 1.64 -4.86
C PHE A 128 -17.38 1.84 -4.96
N HIS A 129 -17.93 2.80 -4.22
CA HIS A 129 -19.34 3.17 -4.39
C HIS A 129 -19.58 3.81 -5.76
N GLN A 130 -18.71 4.71 -6.18
CA GLN A 130 -18.81 5.39 -7.48
C GLN A 130 -18.33 4.53 -8.65
N ASN A 131 -17.49 3.54 -8.40
CA ASN A 131 -16.92 2.66 -9.43
C ASN A 131 -17.11 1.20 -9.00
N PRO A 132 -18.35 0.69 -9.02
CA PRO A 132 -18.60 -0.67 -8.54
C PRO A 132 -17.92 -1.71 -9.43
N ILE A 133 -17.40 -2.77 -8.79
CA ILE A 133 -16.79 -3.92 -9.46
C ILE A 133 -17.86 -5.01 -9.53
N ALA A 134 -18.12 -5.49 -10.75
CA ALA A 134 -19.06 -6.58 -10.96
C ALA A 134 -18.48 -7.92 -10.56
#